data_60273ba515f0a9e30545b0369ceeead4
#
_entry.id   60273ba515f0a9e30545b0369ceeead4
#
_cell.length_a   1.000
_cell.length_b   1.000
_cell.length_c   1.000
_cell.angle_alpha   90.00
_cell.angle_beta   90.00
_cell.angle_gamma   90.00
#
_symmetry.space_group_name_H-M   'P 1'
#
loop_
_entity.id
_entity.type
_entity.pdbx_description
1 polymer ?
#
loop_
_entity_poly.entity_id
_entity_poly.type
_entity_poly.pdbx_seq_one_letter_code
_entity_poly.pdbx_strand_id
1 'polypeptide(L)'
;MNSEIKTAIILASVIVVGVGVLSVVLSSFDEETAISNSSTIENSISKIDKSGFKKAPDLIGIAHYLNTTPEKLKEQIKDKVVLYDIWTYSCINCVRTLPHITAWDDKYSDQGLLIVG
;
A
#
# COMPACT_ATOMS: atom_id res chain seq x y z
N MET A 1 -0.34 54.26 -28.18
CA MET A 1 -0.01 53.04 -27.42
C MET A 1 1.03 52.31 -28.22
N ASN A 2 2.27 52.26 -27.69
CA ASN A 2 3.45 51.79 -28.43
C ASN A 2 3.35 50.29 -28.73
N SER A 3 3.94 49.86 -29.85
CA SER A 3 3.97 48.45 -30.29
C SER A 3 4.47 47.52 -29.17
N GLU A 4 5.49 47.98 -28.45
CA GLU A 4 6.13 47.27 -27.30
C GLU A 4 5.11 46.93 -26.19
N ILE A 5 4.24 47.90 -25.86
CA ILE A 5 3.24 47.73 -24.79
C ILE A 5 2.16 46.70 -25.22
N LYS A 6 1.77 46.71 -26.49
CA LYS A 6 0.80 45.71 -27.01
C LYS A 6 1.39 44.29 -26.94
N THR A 7 2.65 44.12 -27.34
CA THR A 7 3.33 42.83 -27.30
C THR A 7 3.48 42.34 -25.85
N ALA A 8 3.83 43.20 -24.92
CA ALA A 8 3.95 42.85 -23.49
C ALA A 8 2.61 42.39 -22.90
N ILE A 9 1.50 43.07 -23.25
CA ILE A 9 0.15 42.69 -22.78
C ILE A 9 -0.28 41.35 -23.35
N ILE A 10 -0.01 41.09 -24.63
CA ILE A 10 -0.32 39.80 -25.26
C ILE A 10 0.46 38.67 -24.61
N LEU A 11 1.78 38.85 -24.38
CA LEU A 11 2.59 37.84 -23.72
C LEU A 11 2.12 37.55 -22.29
N ALA A 12 1.80 38.60 -21.52
CA ALA A 12 1.30 38.43 -20.18
C ALA A 12 -0.04 37.69 -20.16
N SER A 13 -0.94 37.95 -21.09
CA SER A 13 -2.24 37.26 -21.18
C SER A 13 -2.09 35.79 -21.53
N VAL A 14 -1.16 35.44 -22.42
CA VAL A 14 -0.88 34.04 -22.80
C VAL A 14 -0.31 33.25 -21.61
N ILE A 15 0.58 33.88 -20.82
CA ILE A 15 1.12 33.24 -19.61
C ILE A 15 0.02 32.97 -18.58
N VAL A 16 -0.84 33.96 -18.31
CA VAL A 16 -1.95 33.80 -17.34
C VAL A 16 -2.92 32.69 -17.77
N VAL A 17 -3.29 32.63 -19.04
CA VAL A 17 -4.14 31.57 -19.58
C VAL A 17 -3.45 30.23 -19.51
N GLY A 18 -2.16 30.15 -19.86
CA GLY A 18 -1.37 28.91 -19.81
C GLY A 18 -1.27 28.34 -18.39
N VAL A 19 -0.99 29.20 -17.40
CA VAL A 19 -0.94 28.78 -15.98
C VAL A 19 -2.32 28.33 -15.49
N GLY A 20 -3.39 29.03 -15.88
CA GLY A 20 -4.76 28.64 -15.51
C GLY A 20 -5.16 27.28 -16.06
N VAL A 21 -4.85 27.00 -17.33
CA VAL A 21 -5.14 25.70 -17.95
C VAL A 21 -4.30 24.59 -17.29
N LEU A 22 -3.03 24.85 -17.03
CA LEU A 22 -2.15 23.87 -16.37
C LEU A 22 -2.65 23.54 -14.95
N SER A 23 -3.12 24.53 -14.19
CA SER A 23 -3.68 24.30 -12.86
C SER A 23 -4.95 23.44 -12.89
N VAL A 24 -5.82 23.66 -13.87
CA VAL A 24 -7.04 22.84 -14.03
C VAL A 24 -6.68 21.40 -14.45
N VAL A 25 -5.72 21.23 -15.33
CA VAL A 25 -5.28 19.90 -15.75
C VAL A 25 -4.62 19.16 -14.57
N LEU A 26 -3.75 19.82 -13.81
CA LEU A 26 -3.10 19.20 -12.65
C LEU A 26 -4.12 18.82 -11.56
N SER A 27 -5.13 19.66 -11.29
CA SER A 27 -6.18 19.31 -10.32
C SER A 27 -7.08 18.15 -10.76
N SER A 28 -7.13 17.85 -12.06
CA SER A 28 -7.86 16.70 -12.60
C SER A 28 -7.08 15.39 -12.43
N PHE A 29 -5.79 15.43 -12.14
CA PHE A 29 -4.97 14.24 -11.86
C PHE A 29 -4.95 13.85 -10.38
N ASP A 30 -5.37 14.73 -9.47
CA ASP A 30 -5.42 14.45 -8.02
C ASP A 30 -6.69 13.69 -7.58
N GLU A 31 -7.63 13.42 -8.50
CA GLU A 31 -8.92 12.81 -8.18
C GLU A 31 -9.03 11.36 -8.69
N GLU A 32 -7.95 10.61 -8.72
CA GLU A 32 -8.06 9.18 -8.91
C GLU A 32 -7.19 8.43 -7.90
N THR A 33 -7.85 8.03 -6.87
CA THR A 33 -7.81 6.89 -5.98
C THR A 33 -7.87 7.25 -4.50
N ALA A 34 -8.83 8.06 -4.11
CA ALA A 34 -9.40 7.83 -2.78
C ALA A 34 -10.32 6.61 -2.91
N ILE A 35 -9.78 5.41 -2.75
CA ILE A 35 -10.57 4.20 -2.58
C ILE A 35 -11.29 4.31 -1.23
N SER A 36 -12.41 5.00 -1.25
CA SER A 36 -13.43 5.00 -0.22
C SER A 36 -14.19 3.67 -0.26
N ASN A 37 -13.51 2.54 -0.04
CA ASN A 37 -14.12 1.21 -0.02
C ASN A 37 -13.68 0.36 1.15
N SER A 38 -13.26 0.97 2.27
CA SER A 38 -12.92 0.22 3.48
C SER A 38 -14.12 -0.62 3.98
N SER A 39 -15.31 -0.06 3.97
CA SER A 39 -16.52 -0.77 4.41
C SER A 39 -16.99 -1.89 3.48
N THR A 40 -16.69 -1.78 2.17
CA THR A 40 -17.07 -2.83 1.20
C THR A 40 -16.12 -4.02 1.26
N ILE A 41 -14.85 -3.79 1.56
CA ILE A 41 -13.83 -4.85 1.69
C ILE A 41 -14.06 -5.62 2.99
N GLU A 42 -14.35 -4.97 4.12
CA GLU A 42 -14.67 -5.65 5.38
C GLU A 42 -15.91 -6.54 5.25
N ASN A 43 -16.96 -6.08 4.58
CA ASN A 43 -18.15 -6.90 4.30
C ASN A 43 -17.87 -8.07 3.34
N SER A 44 -16.90 -7.96 2.45
CA SER A 44 -16.54 -9.03 1.52
C SER A 44 -15.70 -10.11 2.21
N ILE A 45 -14.79 -9.73 3.11
CA ILE A 45 -13.95 -10.67 3.87
C ILE A 45 -14.79 -11.48 4.87
N SER A 46 -15.80 -10.87 5.47
CA SER A 46 -16.70 -11.57 6.41
C SER A 46 -17.58 -12.63 5.76
N LYS A 47 -17.71 -12.61 4.43
CA LYS A 47 -18.53 -13.56 3.64
C LYS A 47 -17.74 -14.76 3.10
N ILE A 48 -16.43 -14.82 3.29
CA ILE A 48 -15.64 -15.97 2.84
C ILE A 48 -16.01 -17.17 3.73
N ASP A 49 -16.66 -18.17 3.15
CA ASP A 49 -16.88 -19.44 3.84
C ASP A 49 -15.55 -20.15 4.08
N LYS A 50 -15.15 -20.18 5.33
CA LYS A 50 -13.90 -20.81 5.78
C LYS A 50 -14.09 -22.27 6.21
N SER A 51 -15.28 -22.83 6.13
CA SER A 51 -15.60 -24.19 6.61
C SER A 51 -14.82 -25.27 5.86
N GLY A 52 -14.48 -25.04 4.59
CA GLY A 52 -13.68 -25.95 3.76
C GLY A 52 -12.18 -25.90 3.97
N PHE A 53 -11.66 -24.93 4.72
CA PHE A 53 -10.22 -24.79 4.96
C PHE A 53 -9.81 -25.47 6.26
N LYS A 54 -8.66 -26.16 6.22
CA LYS A 54 -8.05 -26.69 7.44
C LYS A 54 -7.54 -25.57 8.31
N LYS A 55 -7.75 -25.69 9.63
CA LYS A 55 -7.10 -24.77 10.57
C LYS A 55 -5.58 -24.88 10.41
N ALA A 56 -4.91 -23.73 10.33
CA ALA A 56 -3.45 -23.69 10.33
C ALA A 56 -2.89 -24.31 11.60
N PRO A 57 -1.82 -25.11 11.52
CA PRO A 57 -1.15 -25.61 12.71
C PRO A 57 -0.56 -24.49 13.55
N ASP A 58 -0.40 -24.73 14.83
CA ASP A 58 0.31 -23.79 15.70
C ASP A 58 1.80 -23.74 15.33
N LEU A 59 2.40 -22.56 15.46
CA LEU A 59 3.85 -22.40 15.30
C LEU A 59 4.57 -23.05 16.49
N ILE A 60 5.31 -24.11 16.21
CA ILE A 60 6.08 -24.85 17.23
C ILE A 60 7.55 -24.93 16.81
N GLY A 61 8.45 -25.12 17.78
CA GLY A 61 9.88 -25.31 17.52
C GLY A 61 10.64 -24.03 17.17
N ILE A 62 10.09 -22.85 17.47
CA ILE A 62 10.76 -21.57 17.27
C ILE A 62 11.87 -21.44 18.30
N ALA A 63 13.13 -21.35 17.85
CA ALA A 63 14.28 -21.20 18.71
C ALA A 63 14.41 -19.78 19.29
N HIS A 64 14.14 -18.77 18.47
CA HIS A 64 14.25 -17.36 18.86
C HIS A 64 13.21 -16.51 18.14
N TYR A 65 12.84 -15.39 18.78
CA TYR A 65 11.98 -14.37 18.21
C TYR A 65 12.80 -13.11 17.99
N LEU A 66 12.66 -12.49 16.81
CA LEU A 66 13.25 -11.20 16.47
C LEU A 66 12.14 -10.17 16.36
N ASN A 67 12.33 -8.98 16.92
CA ASN A 67 11.38 -7.87 16.91
C ASN A 67 10.01 -8.14 17.56
N THR A 68 9.81 -9.32 18.16
CA THR A 68 8.56 -9.70 18.83
C THR A 68 8.82 -10.68 19.98
N THR A 69 7.77 -11.06 20.70
CA THR A 69 7.77 -12.14 21.70
C THR A 69 6.64 -13.12 21.39
N PRO A 70 6.64 -14.33 21.94
CA PRO A 70 5.56 -15.30 21.77
C PRO A 70 4.17 -14.70 22.09
N GLU A 71 4.09 -13.92 23.16
CA GLU A 71 2.83 -13.29 23.62
C GLU A 71 2.38 -12.21 22.64
N LYS A 72 3.31 -11.33 22.24
CA LYS A 72 3.02 -10.27 21.25
C LYS A 72 2.60 -10.86 19.91
N LEU A 73 3.29 -11.89 19.42
CA LEU A 73 2.93 -12.53 18.17
C LEU A 73 1.52 -13.11 18.22
N LYS A 74 1.15 -13.81 19.29
CA LYS A 74 -0.22 -14.32 19.49
C LYS A 74 -1.27 -13.23 19.46
N GLU A 75 -0.96 -12.05 19.96
CA GLU A 75 -1.85 -10.89 19.92
C GLU A 75 -1.94 -10.29 18.52
N GLN A 76 -0.80 -10.13 17.86
CA GLN A 76 -0.70 -9.51 16.54
C GLN A 76 -1.39 -10.31 15.43
N ILE A 77 -1.42 -11.65 15.53
CA ILE A 77 -2.05 -12.52 14.52
C ILE A 77 -3.59 -12.56 14.64
N LYS A 78 -4.17 -12.06 15.73
CA LYS A 78 -5.62 -12.05 15.89
C LYS A 78 -6.27 -11.18 14.83
N ASP A 79 -7.27 -11.73 14.17
CA ASP A 79 -8.07 -11.05 13.15
C ASP A 79 -7.25 -10.50 11.97
N LYS A 80 -6.08 -11.11 11.73
CA LYS A 80 -5.19 -10.76 10.60
C LYS A 80 -5.12 -11.88 9.57
N VAL A 81 -4.82 -11.50 8.35
CA VAL A 81 -4.31 -12.41 7.33
C VAL A 81 -2.81 -12.54 7.55
N VAL A 82 -2.34 -13.73 7.89
CA VAL A 82 -0.93 -13.94 8.22
C VAL A 82 -0.23 -14.66 7.08
N LEU A 83 0.81 -14.03 6.54
CA LEU A 83 1.73 -14.62 5.59
C LEU A 83 2.99 -15.05 6.32
N TYR A 84 3.28 -16.36 6.32
CA TYR A 84 4.57 -16.88 6.80
C TYR A 84 5.54 -16.99 5.64
N ASP A 85 6.62 -16.22 5.70
CA ASP A 85 7.73 -16.28 4.74
C ASP A 85 8.87 -17.10 5.33
N ILE A 86 9.09 -18.26 4.77
CA ILE A 86 10.16 -19.19 5.23
C ILE A 86 11.36 -19.01 4.32
N TRP A 87 12.38 -18.36 4.83
CA TRP A 87 13.55 -17.98 4.06
C TRP A 87 14.86 -18.19 4.80
N THR A 88 15.97 -18.08 4.10
CA THR A 88 17.32 -18.06 4.68
C THR A 88 18.21 -17.10 3.90
N TYR A 89 19.14 -16.47 4.59
CA TYR A 89 20.07 -15.50 4.00
C TYR A 89 20.95 -16.06 2.87
N SER A 90 21.19 -17.37 2.85
CA SER A 90 21.97 -18.06 1.81
C SER A 90 21.13 -18.44 0.58
N CYS A 91 19.82 -18.36 0.64
CA CYS A 91 18.92 -18.69 -0.46
C CYS A 91 18.75 -17.49 -1.38
N ILE A 92 19.45 -17.47 -2.52
CA ILE A 92 19.42 -16.34 -3.45
C ILE A 92 18.01 -16.06 -3.99
N ASN A 93 17.18 -17.10 -4.19
CA ASN A 93 15.80 -16.91 -4.64
C ASN A 93 14.95 -16.27 -3.55
N CYS A 94 15.14 -16.66 -2.29
CA CYS A 94 14.45 -16.04 -1.16
C CYS A 94 14.83 -14.55 -1.03
N VAL A 95 16.12 -14.22 -1.17
CA VAL A 95 16.59 -12.83 -1.12
C VAL A 95 15.97 -11.99 -2.25
N ARG A 96 15.78 -12.59 -3.44
CA ARG A 96 15.14 -11.90 -4.57
C ARG A 96 13.65 -11.61 -4.35
N THR A 97 12.97 -12.35 -3.48
CA THR A 97 11.54 -12.11 -3.18
C THR A 97 11.34 -11.03 -2.13
N LEU A 98 12.36 -10.70 -1.31
CA LEU A 98 12.23 -9.71 -0.22
C LEU A 98 11.67 -8.34 -0.67
N PRO A 99 12.07 -7.74 -1.81
CA PRO A 99 11.47 -6.49 -2.26
C PRO A 99 9.96 -6.58 -2.49
N HIS A 100 9.47 -7.73 -2.95
CA HIS A 100 8.03 -7.96 -3.15
C HIS A 100 7.30 -8.13 -1.81
N ILE A 101 7.92 -8.86 -0.87
CA ILE A 101 7.40 -9.04 0.50
C ILE A 101 7.27 -7.68 1.19
N THR A 102 8.31 -6.84 1.11
CA THR A 102 8.28 -5.48 1.67
C THR A 102 7.19 -4.62 1.03
N ALA A 103 7.07 -4.66 -0.31
CA ALA A 103 6.02 -3.92 -1.01
C ALA A 103 4.60 -4.38 -0.64
N TRP A 104 4.42 -5.66 -0.32
CA TRP A 104 3.13 -6.17 0.18
C TRP A 104 2.85 -5.72 1.60
N ASP A 105 3.86 -5.68 2.46
CA ASP A 105 3.73 -5.15 3.81
C ASP A 105 3.32 -3.68 3.76
N ASP A 106 4.06 -2.85 3.01
CA ASP A 106 3.77 -1.43 2.82
C ASP A 106 2.34 -1.17 2.30
N LYS A 107 1.84 -2.05 1.43
CA LYS A 107 0.54 -1.88 0.80
C LYS A 107 -0.63 -2.41 1.64
N TYR A 108 -0.45 -3.50 2.36
CA TYR A 108 -1.55 -4.26 2.94
C TYR A 108 -1.53 -4.37 4.47
N SER A 109 -0.48 -3.93 5.15
CA SER A 109 -0.40 -4.00 6.63
C SER A 109 -1.56 -3.26 7.30
N ASP A 110 -1.91 -2.07 6.80
CA ASP A 110 -3.05 -1.28 7.29
C ASP A 110 -4.41 -1.94 6.97
N GLN A 111 -4.44 -2.85 5.99
CA GLN A 111 -5.62 -3.60 5.59
C GLN A 111 -5.74 -4.95 6.31
N GLY A 112 -4.86 -5.21 7.25
CA GLY A 112 -4.91 -6.40 8.09
C GLY A 112 -4.00 -7.55 7.66
N LEU A 113 -3.03 -7.32 6.75
CA LEU A 113 -1.95 -8.27 6.50
C LEU A 113 -0.89 -8.18 7.62
N LEU A 114 -0.42 -9.32 8.08
CA LEU A 114 0.76 -9.46 8.92
C LEU A 114 1.74 -10.43 8.26
N ILE A 115 2.96 -10.00 8.04
CA ILE A 115 4.02 -10.84 7.49
C ILE A 115 4.95 -11.26 8.62
N VAL A 116 5.22 -12.56 8.71
CA VAL A 116 6.11 -13.18 9.69
C VAL A 116 7.14 -13.99 8.94
N GLY A 117 8.42 -13.59 9.02
CA GLY A 117 9.55 -14.22 8.35
C GLY A 117 10.53 -14.88 9.31
#